data_55b205d0d8d1a51787d7bf0e839b7591
#
_entry.id   55b205d0d8d1a51787d7bf0e839b7591
#
_cell.length_a   1.000
_cell.length_b   1.000
_cell.length_c   1.000
_cell.angle_alpha   90.00
_cell.angle_beta   90.00
_cell.angle_gamma   90.00
#
_symmetry.space_group_name_H-M   'P 1'
#
loop_
_entity.id
_entity.type
_entity.pdbx_description
1 polymer ?
#
loop_
_entity_poly.entity_id
_entity_poly.type
_entity_poly.pdbx_seq_one_letter_code
_entity_poly.pdbx_strand_id
1 'polypeptide(L)'
;MMKNIAVIYGSDSSEWEVSVRSGEFTASQIDGGKYNVYEIFARFGRWSLAAYRTAGAERMAIAEEQRPQIDKSDFSVLVEGERVKFDYAYIMQHGTPGENGLMQGYLEMLGVPHSGCNAFVSAITFDKFSCKSYLKDVDFVRCADDIFLRKGESIEGLAEKAVEKLGLPMFVKPTD
;
A
#
# COMPACT_ATOMS: atom_id res chain seq x y z
N MET A 1 -10.82 -22.23 14.73
CA MET A 1 -11.01 -21.95 13.29
C MET A 1 -9.70 -21.36 12.78
N MET A 2 -9.21 -21.77 11.62
CA MET A 2 -8.00 -21.19 11.01
C MET A 2 -8.29 -19.74 10.60
N LYS A 3 -7.32 -18.86 10.76
CA LYS A 3 -7.45 -17.44 10.37
C LYS A 3 -7.22 -17.27 8.87
N ASN A 4 -8.00 -16.40 8.26
CA ASN A 4 -7.90 -16.02 6.87
C ASN A 4 -7.07 -14.74 6.73
N ILE A 5 -5.95 -14.83 6.04
CA ILE A 5 -5.04 -13.72 5.81
C ILE A 5 -5.18 -13.24 4.37
N ALA A 6 -5.54 -11.98 4.18
CA ALA A 6 -5.50 -11.32 2.88
C ALA A 6 -4.10 -10.75 2.64
N VAL A 7 -3.56 -10.91 1.43
CA VAL A 7 -2.35 -10.22 0.96
C VAL A 7 -2.77 -9.36 -0.22
N ILE A 8 -2.80 -8.04 -0.03
CA ILE A 8 -3.31 -7.07 -1.00
C ILE A 8 -2.14 -6.48 -1.77
N TYR A 9 -2.14 -6.63 -3.08
CA TYR A 9 -1.11 -6.10 -3.98
C TYR A 9 -1.71 -5.57 -5.29
N GLY A 10 -0.87 -5.03 -6.18
CA GLY A 10 -1.27 -4.25 -7.33
C GLY A 10 -0.98 -2.77 -7.05
N SER A 11 -1.85 -1.91 -7.12
CA SER A 11 -1.82 -0.46 -6.89
C SER A 11 -2.13 0.34 -8.15
N ASP A 12 -2.47 1.60 -7.96
CA ASP A 12 -2.77 2.52 -9.06
C ASP A 12 -1.52 3.31 -9.51
N SER A 13 -0.39 3.06 -8.85
CA SER A 13 0.90 3.69 -9.14
C SER A 13 1.65 3.01 -10.28
N SER A 14 2.73 3.63 -10.74
CA SER A 14 3.67 3.04 -11.69
C SER A 14 4.44 1.83 -11.13
N GLU A 15 4.43 1.64 -9.82
CA GLU A 15 5.15 0.55 -9.13
C GLU A 15 4.30 -0.72 -8.94
N TRP A 16 3.16 -0.83 -9.62
CA TRP A 16 2.23 -1.94 -9.44
C TRP A 16 2.86 -3.33 -9.68
N GLU A 17 3.80 -3.45 -10.63
CA GLU A 17 4.50 -4.73 -10.88
C GLU A 17 5.43 -5.12 -9.73
N VAL A 18 6.06 -4.13 -9.09
CA VAL A 18 6.87 -4.34 -7.88
C VAL A 18 5.97 -4.79 -6.74
N SER A 19 4.80 -4.16 -6.61
CA SER A 19 3.77 -4.54 -5.64
C SER A 19 3.30 -5.99 -5.82
N VAL A 20 3.07 -6.43 -7.05
CA VAL A 20 2.69 -7.83 -7.33
C VAL A 20 3.77 -8.79 -6.84
N ARG A 21 5.04 -8.56 -7.22
CA ARG A 21 6.16 -9.40 -6.77
C ARG A 21 6.31 -9.44 -5.25
N SER A 22 6.17 -8.28 -4.59
CA SER A 22 6.21 -8.17 -3.13
C SER A 22 5.06 -8.94 -2.47
N GLY A 23 3.85 -8.85 -3.02
CA GLY A 23 2.67 -9.55 -2.54
C GLY A 23 2.78 -11.07 -2.67
N GLU A 24 3.16 -11.56 -3.84
CA GLU A 24 3.36 -13.00 -4.09
C GLU A 24 4.47 -13.56 -3.18
N PHE A 25 5.58 -12.83 -3.03
CA PHE A 25 6.64 -13.20 -2.09
C PHE A 25 6.12 -13.27 -0.66
N THR A 26 5.43 -12.24 -0.18
CA THR A 26 4.86 -12.22 1.18
C THR A 26 3.88 -13.37 1.39
N ALA A 27 2.97 -13.61 0.45
CA ALA A 27 2.04 -14.72 0.52
C ALA A 27 2.76 -16.08 0.63
N SER A 28 3.88 -16.25 -0.05
CA SER A 28 4.68 -17.48 0.00
C SER A 28 5.37 -17.71 1.36
N GLN A 29 5.66 -16.62 2.12
CA GLN A 29 6.34 -16.69 3.42
C GLN A 29 5.39 -16.90 4.61
N ILE A 30 4.08 -16.68 4.45
CA ILE A 30 3.12 -16.94 5.50
C ILE A 30 3.04 -18.45 5.77
N ASP A 31 3.03 -18.86 7.04
CA ASP A 31 2.96 -20.27 7.45
C ASP A 31 1.65 -20.92 6.97
N GLY A 32 1.74 -21.67 5.87
CA GLY A 32 0.59 -22.35 5.27
C GLY A 32 0.02 -23.50 6.10
N GLY A 33 0.71 -23.94 7.15
CA GLY A 33 0.17 -24.92 8.10
C GLY A 33 -0.76 -24.31 9.15
N LYS A 34 -0.69 -22.96 9.34
CA LYS A 34 -1.44 -22.25 10.38
C LYS A 34 -2.50 -21.29 9.83
N TYR A 35 -2.36 -20.84 8.59
CA TYR A 35 -3.20 -19.79 8.02
C TYR A 35 -3.72 -20.16 6.64
N ASN A 36 -4.96 -19.80 6.37
CA ASN A 36 -5.44 -19.68 5.00
C ASN A 36 -4.93 -18.36 4.43
N VAL A 37 -4.42 -18.35 3.20
CA VAL A 37 -3.86 -17.17 2.55
C VAL A 37 -4.62 -16.88 1.27
N TYR A 38 -5.04 -15.63 1.09
CA TYR A 38 -5.80 -15.14 -0.04
C TYR A 38 -5.06 -13.96 -0.66
N GLU A 39 -4.69 -14.08 -1.91
CA GLU A 39 -3.96 -13.08 -2.67
C GLU A 39 -4.93 -12.20 -3.44
N ILE A 40 -5.00 -10.93 -3.08
CA ILE A 40 -5.95 -9.98 -3.64
C ILE A 40 -5.21 -9.01 -4.56
N PHE A 41 -5.50 -9.09 -5.86
CA PHE A 41 -5.06 -8.09 -6.81
C PHE A 41 -6.04 -6.92 -6.83
N ALA A 42 -5.56 -5.72 -6.47
CA ALA A 42 -6.37 -4.52 -6.35
C ALA A 42 -5.73 -3.37 -7.16
N ARG A 43 -6.40 -2.96 -8.24
CA ARG A 43 -5.93 -1.90 -9.14
C ARG A 43 -7.09 -1.18 -9.80
N PHE A 44 -7.04 0.17 -9.88
CA PHE A 44 -8.04 1.03 -10.52
C PHE A 44 -9.48 0.69 -10.15
N GLY A 45 -9.71 0.50 -8.85
CA GLY A 45 -11.02 0.14 -8.32
C GLY A 45 -11.49 -1.29 -8.60
N ARG A 46 -10.74 -2.09 -9.34
CA ARG A 46 -11.02 -3.52 -9.54
C ARG A 46 -10.22 -4.34 -8.53
N TRP A 47 -10.92 -5.11 -7.71
CA TRP A 47 -10.31 -5.94 -6.70
C TRP A 47 -10.79 -7.38 -6.88
N SER A 48 -9.86 -8.28 -7.07
CA SER A 48 -10.17 -9.68 -7.38
C SER A 48 -9.23 -10.64 -6.65
N LEU A 49 -9.71 -11.84 -6.37
CA LEU A 49 -8.91 -12.93 -5.81
C LEU A 49 -8.03 -13.53 -6.90
N ALA A 50 -6.73 -13.32 -6.81
CA ALA A 50 -5.77 -13.81 -7.81
C ALA A 50 -5.27 -15.23 -7.52
N ALA A 51 -5.15 -15.58 -6.25
CA ALA A 51 -4.79 -16.92 -5.80
C ALA A 51 -5.23 -17.13 -4.35
N TYR A 52 -5.31 -18.39 -3.92
CA TYR A 52 -5.50 -18.72 -2.52
C TYR A 52 -4.90 -20.09 -2.18
N ARG A 53 -4.72 -20.33 -0.90
CA ARG A 53 -4.47 -21.66 -0.32
C ARG A 53 -5.14 -21.77 1.03
N THR A 54 -5.77 -22.89 1.30
CA THR A 54 -6.20 -23.25 2.65
C THR A 54 -5.04 -23.90 3.40
N ALA A 55 -5.12 -23.93 4.74
CA ALA A 55 -4.03 -24.46 5.56
C ALA A 55 -3.72 -25.93 5.21
N GLY A 56 -2.45 -26.19 4.94
CA GLY A 56 -1.95 -27.51 4.54
C GLY A 56 -2.14 -27.84 3.05
N ALA A 57 -2.79 -26.97 2.25
CA ALA A 57 -2.97 -27.17 0.82
C ALA A 57 -1.94 -26.40 -0.03
N GLU A 58 -1.82 -26.78 -1.28
CA GLU A 58 -1.03 -26.04 -2.26
C GLU A 58 -1.71 -24.74 -2.68
N ARG A 59 -0.93 -23.80 -3.18
CA ARG A 59 -1.40 -22.53 -3.73
C ARG A 59 -2.17 -22.76 -5.04
N MET A 60 -3.39 -22.30 -5.09
CA MET A 60 -4.25 -22.32 -6.28
C MET A 60 -4.29 -20.95 -6.92
N ALA A 61 -3.64 -20.77 -8.05
CA ALA A 61 -3.74 -19.55 -8.86
C ALA A 61 -5.02 -19.57 -9.70
N ILE A 62 -5.62 -18.38 -9.87
CA ILE A 62 -6.88 -18.23 -10.62
C ILE A 62 -6.59 -17.40 -11.87
N ALA A 63 -6.97 -17.92 -13.05
CA ALA A 63 -6.87 -17.20 -14.31
C ALA A 63 -7.63 -15.87 -14.24
N GLU A 64 -7.11 -14.81 -14.83
CA GLU A 64 -7.63 -13.45 -14.65
C GLU A 64 -9.12 -13.32 -14.94
N GLU A 65 -9.58 -13.99 -16.01
CA GLU A 65 -10.98 -13.96 -16.45
C GLU A 65 -11.94 -14.69 -15.49
N GLN A 66 -11.40 -15.53 -14.60
CA GLN A 66 -12.16 -16.35 -13.65
C GLN A 66 -12.08 -15.82 -12.21
N ARG A 67 -11.31 -14.76 -11.98
CA ARG A 67 -11.09 -14.23 -10.63
C ARG A 67 -12.38 -13.71 -9.98
N PRO A 68 -12.81 -14.27 -8.84
CA PRO A 68 -13.90 -13.73 -8.08
C PRO A 68 -13.59 -12.28 -7.65
N GLN A 69 -14.61 -11.42 -7.73
CA GLN A 69 -14.47 -10.03 -7.28
C GLN A 69 -14.60 -9.94 -5.76
N ILE A 70 -13.82 -9.07 -5.17
CA ILE A 70 -13.94 -8.73 -3.75
C ILE A 70 -15.18 -7.85 -3.54
N ASP A 71 -16.03 -8.25 -2.62
CA ASP A 71 -17.11 -7.40 -2.13
C ASP A 71 -16.51 -6.32 -1.22
N LYS A 72 -16.41 -5.09 -1.76
CA LYS A 72 -15.81 -3.97 -1.03
C LYS A 72 -16.70 -3.40 0.07
N SER A 73 -17.94 -3.81 0.16
CA SER A 73 -18.84 -3.37 1.23
C SER A 73 -18.50 -3.98 2.59
N ASP A 74 -17.90 -5.18 2.59
CA ASP A 74 -17.53 -5.90 3.81
C ASP A 74 -16.16 -6.62 3.72
N PHE A 75 -15.39 -6.33 2.67
CA PHE A 75 -14.10 -6.94 2.38
C PHE A 75 -14.15 -8.47 2.44
N SER A 76 -15.02 -9.06 1.64
CA SER A 76 -15.19 -10.51 1.53
C SER A 76 -15.11 -10.99 0.08
N VAL A 77 -15.00 -12.30 -0.12
CA VAL A 77 -15.00 -12.93 -1.44
C VAL A 77 -15.77 -14.24 -1.41
N LEU A 78 -16.41 -14.60 -2.53
CA LEU A 78 -16.98 -15.92 -2.71
C LEU A 78 -15.94 -16.87 -3.27
N VAL A 79 -15.65 -17.95 -2.57
CA VAL A 79 -14.77 -19.04 -2.98
C VAL A 79 -15.56 -20.34 -2.93
N GLU A 80 -15.72 -21.02 -4.06
CA GLU A 80 -16.48 -22.28 -4.14
C GLU A 80 -17.90 -22.19 -3.56
N GLY A 81 -18.51 -21.00 -3.66
CA GLY A 81 -19.87 -20.76 -3.15
C GLY A 81 -19.94 -20.32 -1.68
N GLU A 82 -18.85 -20.35 -0.95
CA GLU A 82 -18.78 -19.90 0.43
C GLU A 82 -18.23 -18.47 0.54
N ARG A 83 -18.82 -17.65 1.43
CA ARG A 83 -18.35 -16.29 1.71
C ARG A 83 -17.18 -16.33 2.70
N VAL A 84 -16.03 -15.90 2.23
CA VAL A 84 -14.80 -15.79 3.03
C VAL A 84 -14.61 -14.34 3.46
N LYS A 85 -14.46 -14.12 4.78
CA LYS A 85 -14.00 -12.86 5.39
C LYS A 85 -12.58 -13.00 5.89
N PHE A 86 -11.86 -11.89 5.99
CA PHE A 86 -10.46 -11.89 6.36
C PHE A 86 -10.26 -11.39 7.78
N ASP A 87 -9.42 -12.10 8.54
CA ASP A 87 -9.06 -11.76 9.92
C ASP A 87 -7.92 -10.77 10.01
N TYR A 88 -7.13 -10.64 8.94
CA TYR A 88 -5.98 -9.76 8.85
C TYR A 88 -5.63 -9.47 7.39
N ALA A 89 -5.09 -8.29 7.11
CA ALA A 89 -4.64 -7.88 5.79
C ALA A 89 -3.17 -7.41 5.78
N TYR A 90 -2.34 -8.04 4.95
CA TYR A 90 -1.05 -7.49 4.56
C TYR A 90 -1.23 -6.55 3.37
N ILE A 91 -0.87 -5.28 3.54
CA ILE A 91 -0.87 -4.27 2.49
C ILE A 91 0.52 -4.29 1.83
N MET A 92 0.59 -4.82 0.62
CA MET A 92 1.83 -4.92 -0.17
C MET A 92 1.78 -4.02 -1.42
N GLN A 93 0.84 -3.08 -1.44
CA GLN A 93 0.74 -2.06 -2.47
C GLN A 93 1.82 -1.01 -2.30
N HIS A 94 2.47 -0.63 -3.41
CA HIS A 94 3.41 0.47 -3.48
C HIS A 94 2.72 1.71 -4.07
N GLY A 95 2.85 2.87 -3.41
CA GLY A 95 2.14 4.09 -3.78
C GLY A 95 0.65 4.05 -3.43
N THR A 96 -0.13 4.80 -4.18
CA THR A 96 -1.59 4.91 -4.01
C THR A 96 -2.29 3.61 -4.46
N PRO A 97 -3.28 3.10 -3.70
CA PRO A 97 -3.83 3.57 -2.42
C PRO A 97 -3.16 2.95 -1.18
N GLY A 98 -2.09 2.16 -1.33
CA GLY A 98 -1.52 1.32 -0.27
C GLY A 98 -0.67 2.08 0.74
N GLU A 99 -0.06 3.20 0.37
CA GLU A 99 0.86 3.94 1.25
C GLU A 99 0.32 5.29 1.71
N ASN A 100 -0.70 5.83 1.03
CA ASN A 100 -1.22 7.19 1.30
C ASN A 100 -2.39 7.24 2.29
N GLY A 101 -2.65 6.17 3.03
CA GLY A 101 -3.70 6.11 4.06
C GLY A 101 -5.08 5.66 3.55
N LEU A 102 -5.33 5.59 2.25
CA LEU A 102 -6.65 5.22 1.71
C LEU A 102 -7.00 3.76 1.98
N MET A 103 -6.09 2.82 1.72
CA MET A 103 -6.30 1.41 1.99
C MET A 103 -6.42 1.15 3.49
N GLN A 104 -5.58 1.79 4.30
CA GLN A 104 -5.62 1.71 5.75
C GLN A 104 -6.97 2.19 6.29
N GLY A 105 -7.43 3.37 5.86
CA GLY A 105 -8.73 3.93 6.29
C GLY A 105 -9.91 3.03 5.89
N TYR A 106 -9.88 2.44 4.71
CA TYR A 106 -10.88 1.47 4.29
C TYR A 106 -10.93 0.25 5.22
N LEU A 107 -9.78 -0.36 5.50
CA LEU A 107 -9.70 -1.53 6.38
C LEU A 107 -10.06 -1.19 7.84
N GLU A 108 -9.64 -0.02 8.33
CA GLU A 108 -10.00 0.49 9.66
C GLU A 108 -11.51 0.68 9.81
N MET A 109 -12.18 1.26 8.80
CA MET A 109 -13.64 1.43 8.80
C MET A 109 -14.39 0.09 8.88
N LEU A 110 -13.82 -0.97 8.34
CA LEU A 110 -14.38 -2.32 8.38
C LEU A 110 -13.92 -3.13 9.60
N GLY A 111 -13.04 -2.57 10.44
CA GLY A 111 -12.50 -3.26 11.60
C GLY A 111 -11.54 -4.41 11.26
N VAL A 112 -10.93 -4.39 10.08
CA VAL A 112 -9.95 -5.40 9.64
C VAL A 112 -8.54 -4.96 10.05
N PRO A 113 -7.86 -5.67 10.95
CA PRO A 113 -6.48 -5.40 11.31
C PRO A 113 -5.56 -5.56 10.11
N HIS A 114 -4.53 -4.70 10.00
CA HIS A 114 -3.62 -4.71 8.85
C HIS A 114 -2.16 -4.42 9.22
N SER A 115 -1.25 -4.64 8.28
CA SER A 115 0.21 -4.52 8.47
C SER A 115 0.74 -3.09 8.45
N GLY A 116 -0.04 -2.12 7.98
CA GLY A 116 0.39 -0.71 7.88
C GLY A 116 0.21 0.07 9.18
N CYS A 117 0.74 1.30 9.19
CA CYS A 117 0.35 2.30 10.19
C CYS A 117 -1.13 2.66 10.00
N ASN A 118 -1.71 3.42 10.93
CA ASN A 118 -3.08 3.93 10.73
C ASN A 118 -3.16 4.91 9.55
N ALA A 119 -4.38 5.20 9.08
CA ALA A 119 -4.60 6.02 7.91
C ALA A 119 -3.93 7.40 8.00
N PHE A 120 -3.99 8.06 9.17
CA PHE A 120 -3.37 9.37 9.37
C PHE A 120 -1.84 9.32 9.25
N VAL A 121 -1.20 8.37 9.94
CA VAL A 121 0.26 8.23 9.89
C VAL A 121 0.72 7.86 8.49
N SER A 122 0.02 6.94 7.82
CA SER A 122 0.34 6.56 6.44
C SER A 122 0.24 7.77 5.49
N ALA A 123 -0.83 8.56 5.58
CA ALA A 123 -1.02 9.72 4.72
C ALA A 123 0.08 10.79 4.93
N ILE A 124 0.39 11.13 6.19
CA ILE A 124 1.38 12.18 6.49
C ILE A 124 2.80 11.76 6.15
N THR A 125 3.14 10.48 6.31
CA THR A 125 4.49 9.97 5.99
C THR A 125 4.70 9.72 4.50
N PHE A 126 3.63 9.51 3.74
CA PHE A 126 3.68 9.37 2.29
C PHE A 126 4.02 10.69 1.61
N ASP A 127 3.40 11.80 2.01
CA ASP A 127 3.75 13.14 1.52
C ASP A 127 5.01 13.68 2.20
N LYS A 128 6.09 13.76 1.44
CA LYS A 128 7.43 14.10 1.94
C LYS A 128 7.51 15.50 2.56
N PHE A 129 6.75 16.45 2.00
CA PHE A 129 6.71 17.82 2.55
C PHE A 129 5.95 17.87 3.86
N SER A 130 4.78 17.23 3.92
CA SER A 130 3.97 17.15 5.15
C SER A 130 4.71 16.43 6.27
N CYS A 131 5.37 15.30 5.95
CA CYS A 131 6.17 14.55 6.91
C CYS A 131 7.29 15.42 7.52
N LYS A 132 8.07 16.11 6.68
CA LYS A 132 9.13 17.02 7.15
C LYS A 132 8.58 18.18 7.94
N SER A 133 7.47 18.78 7.49
CA SER A 133 6.81 19.88 8.19
C SER A 133 6.32 19.47 9.58
N TYR A 134 5.84 18.24 9.72
CA TYR A 134 5.41 17.69 11.01
C TYR A 134 6.59 17.43 11.95
N LEU A 135 7.72 17.02 11.41
CA LEU A 135 8.91 16.63 12.18
C LEU A 135 9.86 17.80 12.50
N LYS A 136 9.68 18.98 11.89
CA LYS A 136 10.63 20.10 11.98
C LYS A 136 10.90 20.58 13.41
N ASP A 137 9.93 20.46 14.30
CA ASP A 137 10.01 20.93 15.68
C ASP A 137 10.34 19.78 16.68
N VAL A 138 10.77 18.64 16.16
CA VAL A 138 11.18 17.47 16.96
C VAL A 138 12.70 17.47 17.12
N ASP A 139 13.20 17.86 18.26
CA ASP A 139 14.62 18.17 18.54
C ASP A 139 15.61 17.05 18.17
N PHE A 140 15.21 15.78 18.27
CA PHE A 140 16.07 14.64 17.97
C PHE A 140 15.98 14.15 16.51
N VAL A 141 15.09 14.75 15.68
CA VAL A 141 14.94 14.41 14.26
C VAL A 141 15.60 15.49 13.41
N ARG A 142 16.58 15.08 12.60
CA ARG A 142 17.22 15.97 11.63
C ARG A 142 16.72 15.68 10.23
N CYS A 143 16.05 16.65 9.63
CA CYS A 143 15.65 16.59 8.22
C CYS A 143 16.65 17.41 7.37
N ALA A 144 16.94 16.92 6.17
CA ALA A 144 17.72 17.71 5.20
C ALA A 144 16.95 18.97 4.80
N ASP A 145 17.66 20.03 4.48
CA ASP A 145 17.06 21.24 3.92
C ASP A 145 16.37 20.95 2.60
N ASP A 146 15.32 21.70 2.31
CA ASP A 146 14.56 21.56 1.07
C ASP A 146 14.02 22.88 0.55
N ILE A 147 13.56 22.83 -0.69
CA ILE A 147 12.72 23.84 -1.31
C ILE A 147 11.48 23.13 -1.83
N PHE A 148 10.32 23.57 -1.42
CA PHE A 148 9.04 23.05 -1.87
C PHE A 148 8.49 23.94 -3.00
N LEU A 149 8.21 23.33 -4.14
CA LEU A 149 7.56 23.96 -5.28
C LEU A 149 6.14 23.45 -5.40
N ARG A 150 5.15 24.32 -5.33
CA ARG A 150 3.75 23.97 -5.51
C ARG A 150 3.37 23.95 -6.97
N LYS A 151 2.42 23.10 -7.32
CA LYS A 151 1.85 23.05 -8.66
C LYS A 151 1.29 24.43 -9.05
N GLY A 152 1.77 24.96 -10.18
CA GLY A 152 1.36 26.28 -10.69
C GLY A 152 2.23 27.44 -10.24
N GLU A 153 3.20 27.24 -9.36
CA GLU A 153 4.22 28.26 -9.05
C GLU A 153 5.23 28.38 -10.20
N SER A 154 5.81 29.59 -10.36
CA SER A 154 6.86 29.82 -11.35
C SER A 154 8.10 29.06 -11.00
N ILE A 155 8.71 28.42 -12.00
CA ILE A 155 10.03 27.77 -11.90
C ILE A 155 11.17 28.73 -12.21
N GLU A 156 10.86 29.97 -12.62
CA GLU A 156 11.88 30.98 -12.98
C GLU A 156 12.72 31.33 -11.76
N GLY A 157 14.04 31.29 -11.92
CA GLY A 157 15.01 31.51 -10.84
C GLY A 157 15.00 30.45 -9.73
N LEU A 158 14.22 29.36 -9.88
CA LEU A 158 14.17 28.31 -8.87
C LEU A 158 15.48 27.51 -8.80
N ALA A 159 16.09 27.25 -9.93
CA ALA A 159 17.35 26.50 -9.99
C ALA A 159 18.48 27.25 -9.25
N GLU A 160 18.59 28.55 -9.47
CA GLU A 160 19.56 29.40 -8.81
C GLU A 160 19.34 29.45 -7.31
N LYS A 161 18.09 29.64 -6.86
CA LYS A 161 17.72 29.59 -5.44
C LYS A 161 18.02 28.25 -4.80
N ALA A 162 17.80 27.17 -5.56
CA ALA A 162 18.08 25.83 -5.08
C ALA A 162 19.58 25.60 -4.89
N VAL A 163 20.39 26.03 -5.85
CA VAL A 163 21.87 25.94 -5.74
C VAL A 163 22.37 26.80 -4.59
N GLU A 164 21.86 28.02 -4.44
CA GLU A 164 22.28 28.94 -3.38
C GLU A 164 21.95 28.38 -1.99
N LYS A 165 20.75 27.83 -1.82
CA LYS A 165 20.26 27.35 -0.51
C LYS A 165 20.77 25.95 -0.15
N LEU A 166 20.78 25.02 -1.11
CA LEU A 166 21.02 23.60 -0.86
C LEU A 166 22.42 23.14 -1.30
N GLY A 167 23.06 23.85 -2.24
CA GLY A 167 24.29 23.40 -2.89
C GLY A 167 24.06 22.22 -3.86
N LEU A 168 25.18 21.69 -4.37
CA LEU A 168 25.18 20.51 -5.24
C LEU A 168 26.04 19.40 -4.62
N PRO A 169 25.69 18.11 -4.84
CA PRO A 169 24.51 17.62 -5.58
C PRO A 169 23.20 17.73 -4.78
N MET A 170 22.07 17.84 -5.48
CA MET A 170 20.73 17.85 -4.87
C MET A 170 19.81 16.81 -5.51
N PHE A 171 18.77 16.39 -4.79
CA PHE A 171 17.73 15.49 -5.28
C PHE A 171 16.43 16.25 -5.55
N VAL A 172 15.81 15.98 -6.69
CA VAL A 172 14.46 16.46 -7.03
C VAL A 172 13.52 15.27 -6.94
N LYS A 173 12.44 15.41 -6.18
CA LYS A 173 11.48 14.32 -5.95
C LYS A 173 10.05 14.87 -5.98
N PRO A 174 9.05 14.10 -6.46
CA PRO A 174 7.65 14.42 -6.16
C PRO A 174 7.41 14.35 -4.65
N THR A 175 6.35 14.98 -4.16
CA THR A 175 5.96 14.92 -2.74
C THR A 175 5.34 13.58 -2.38
N ASP A 176 4.66 12.97 -3.32
CA ASP A 176 3.88 11.73 -3.23
C ASP A 176 4.10 10.83 -4.47
#